data_491e2ed7dc32d08292c48c20aab8f660
#
_entry.id   491e2ed7dc32d08292c48c20aab8f660
#
_cell.length_a   1.000
_cell.length_b   1.000
_cell.length_c   1.000
_cell.angle_alpha   90.00
_cell.angle_beta   90.00
_cell.angle_gamma   90.00
#
_symmetry.space_group_name_H-M   'P 1'
#
loop_
_entity.id
_entity.type
_entity.pdbx_description
1 polymer ?
#
loop_
_entity_poly.entity_id
_entity_poly.type
_entity_poly.pdbx_seq_one_letter_code
_entity_poly.pdbx_strand_id
1 'polypeptide(L)'
;YKRQDQYHPMTDVIHKVLNDITVDDWAIIIGGDSHTRMSKGVAFGADSGTVALALATGEATMPVPESVKVTFTGSMADHMDFRDVVHATQSQMLKQFGDNVFQGRVIEVHIGTLLADQAFTFTDWTAEMKAKASICISEDATLIESLEIAKHRIQIMIDKGMENDDLMLHRLIGMAEKRIAQIRSGEKPALAPDANARYAAEVVVDLDLIDEPMIA
;
A
#
# COMPACT_ATOMS: atom_id res chain seq x y z
N TYR A 1 8.89 -27.43 -0.17
CA TYR A 1 9.87 -27.07 -1.21
C TYR A 1 9.26 -26.72 -2.56
N LYS A 2 8.03 -27.14 -2.89
CA LYS A 2 7.38 -26.83 -4.17
C LYS A 2 6.59 -25.49 -4.18
N ARG A 3 6.63 -24.69 -3.11
CA ARG A 3 5.88 -23.42 -2.99
C ARG A 3 6.78 -22.20 -2.78
N GLN A 4 8.08 -22.32 -3.01
CA GLN A 4 9.00 -21.17 -3.01
C GLN A 4 9.08 -20.51 -4.41
N ASP A 5 7.96 -20.50 -5.13
CA ASP A 5 7.91 -20.03 -6.52
C ASP A 5 8.13 -18.50 -6.67
N GLN A 6 8.39 -17.80 -5.55
CA GLN A 6 8.51 -16.33 -5.53
C GLN A 6 9.61 -15.86 -4.55
N TYR A 7 10.74 -16.54 -4.51
CA TYR A 7 11.90 -16.01 -3.82
C TYR A 7 12.60 -14.98 -4.71
N HIS A 8 12.54 -13.72 -4.30
CA HIS A 8 13.23 -12.61 -4.94
C HIS A 8 14.50 -12.30 -4.17
N PRO A 9 15.69 -12.72 -4.65
CA PRO A 9 16.92 -12.42 -3.96
C PRO A 9 17.29 -10.95 -4.12
N MET A 10 17.17 -10.20 -3.03
CA MET A 10 17.89 -8.95 -2.75
C MET A 10 17.91 -7.86 -3.84
N THR A 11 16.81 -7.66 -4.55
CA THR A 11 16.73 -6.55 -5.51
C THR A 11 16.39 -5.23 -4.85
N ASP A 12 15.64 -5.28 -3.75
CA ASP A 12 15.27 -4.13 -2.93
C ASP A 12 14.75 -4.63 -1.56
N VAL A 13 14.30 -3.72 -0.69
CA VAL A 13 13.62 -4.08 0.55
C VAL A 13 12.27 -4.75 0.25
N ILE A 14 11.90 -5.74 1.07
CA ILE A 14 10.76 -6.64 0.81
C ILE A 14 9.45 -5.91 0.51
N HIS A 15 9.13 -4.86 1.25
CA HIS A 15 7.89 -4.12 1.08
C HIS A 15 7.84 -3.34 -0.25
N LYS A 16 8.96 -2.83 -0.74
CA LYS A 16 9.05 -2.21 -2.05
C LYS A 16 8.90 -3.24 -3.18
N VAL A 17 9.58 -4.36 -3.06
CA VAL A 17 9.41 -5.49 -3.99
C VAL A 17 7.95 -5.93 -4.01
N LEU A 18 7.34 -6.08 -2.84
CA LEU A 18 5.94 -6.48 -2.72
C LEU A 18 4.99 -5.48 -3.41
N ASN A 19 5.25 -4.18 -3.28
CA ASN A 19 4.47 -3.16 -3.99
C ASN A 19 4.62 -3.29 -5.52
N ASP A 20 5.82 -3.55 -6.02
CA ASP A 20 6.07 -3.67 -7.46
C ASP A 20 5.47 -4.97 -8.04
N ILE A 21 5.56 -6.11 -7.32
CA ILE A 21 5.02 -7.39 -7.80
C ILE A 21 3.52 -7.58 -7.58
N THR A 22 2.91 -6.84 -6.65
CA THR A 22 1.47 -6.90 -6.41
C THR A 22 0.75 -6.03 -7.42
N VAL A 23 0.25 -6.63 -8.48
CA VAL A 23 -0.43 -5.94 -9.58
C VAL A 23 -1.95 -5.91 -9.43
N ASP A 24 -2.52 -6.67 -8.49
CA ASP A 24 -3.95 -6.74 -8.23
C ASP A 24 -4.29 -5.98 -6.94
N ASP A 25 -4.89 -4.81 -7.09
CA ASP A 25 -5.37 -3.96 -6.01
C ASP A 25 -6.57 -4.55 -5.25
N TRP A 26 -7.21 -5.60 -5.79
CA TRP A 26 -8.26 -6.38 -5.13
C TRP A 26 -7.73 -7.55 -4.29
N ALA A 27 -6.42 -7.73 -4.24
CA ALA A 27 -5.80 -8.80 -3.47
C ALA A 27 -5.87 -8.55 -1.96
N ILE A 28 -6.00 -9.63 -1.19
CA ILE A 28 -5.77 -9.61 0.26
C ILE A 28 -4.40 -10.23 0.51
N ILE A 29 -3.53 -9.48 1.17
CA ILE A 29 -2.15 -9.86 1.40
C ILE A 29 -1.92 -10.01 2.89
N ILE A 30 -1.29 -11.11 3.28
CA ILE A 30 -0.94 -11.41 4.66
C ILE A 30 0.56 -11.67 4.70
N GLY A 31 1.29 -10.89 5.44
CA GLY A 31 2.74 -11.02 5.58
C GLY A 31 3.22 -10.97 7.02
N GLY A 32 4.33 -11.66 7.30
CA GLY A 32 4.94 -11.72 8.63
C GLY A 32 5.78 -10.49 8.99
N ASP A 33 5.81 -9.50 8.11
CA ASP A 33 6.48 -8.23 8.33
C ASP A 33 5.46 -7.11 8.57
N SER A 34 5.74 -6.21 9.50
CA SER A 34 4.84 -5.08 9.81
C SER A 34 4.65 -4.14 8.63
N HIS A 35 5.63 -4.04 7.74
CA HIS A 35 5.64 -3.21 6.54
C HIS A 35 5.05 -3.89 5.30
N THR A 36 4.45 -5.09 5.43
CA THR A 36 3.63 -5.72 4.37
C THR A 36 2.55 -4.78 3.82
N ARG A 37 2.18 -3.77 4.58
CA ARG A 37 1.16 -2.76 4.25
C ARG A 37 1.47 -1.93 3.00
N MET A 38 2.71 -1.88 2.55
CA MET A 38 3.12 -1.14 1.35
C MET A 38 2.79 -1.89 0.04
N SER A 39 1.66 -2.55 -0.06
CA SER A 39 1.23 -3.25 -1.28
C SER A 39 0.01 -2.60 -1.92
N LYS A 40 -0.30 -2.96 -3.18
CA LYS A 40 -1.46 -2.38 -3.88
C LYS A 40 -2.80 -2.91 -3.37
N GLY A 41 -2.83 -4.09 -2.76
CA GLY A 41 -4.04 -4.67 -2.18
C GLY A 41 -4.25 -4.32 -0.71
N VAL A 42 -5.29 -4.88 -0.10
CA VAL A 42 -5.48 -4.81 1.36
C VAL A 42 -4.42 -5.67 2.03
N ALA A 43 -3.49 -5.03 2.75
CA ALA A 43 -2.33 -5.71 3.27
C ALA A 43 -2.27 -5.70 4.80
N PHE A 44 -2.20 -6.91 5.36
CA PHE A 44 -2.15 -7.17 6.78
C PHE A 44 -0.74 -7.55 7.22
N GLY A 45 -0.20 -6.85 8.23
CA GLY A 45 0.89 -7.38 9.03
C GLY A 45 0.34 -8.42 10.01
N ALA A 46 0.88 -9.63 9.98
CA ALA A 46 0.46 -10.74 10.81
C ALA A 46 1.65 -11.32 11.59
N ASP A 47 1.37 -12.05 12.67
CA ASP A 47 2.39 -12.79 13.38
C ASP A 47 2.84 -14.02 12.58
N SER A 48 4.01 -14.55 12.92
CA SER A 48 4.60 -15.68 12.23
C SER A 48 3.75 -16.97 12.34
N GLY A 49 2.99 -17.13 13.42
CA GLY A 49 2.08 -18.26 13.60
C GLY A 49 0.92 -18.22 12.62
N THR A 50 0.31 -17.05 12.43
CA THR A 50 -0.75 -16.82 11.44
C THR A 50 -0.24 -17.09 10.02
N VAL A 51 0.95 -16.61 9.67
CA VAL A 51 1.55 -16.85 8.35
C VAL A 51 1.88 -18.33 8.17
N ALA A 52 2.45 -18.98 9.17
CA ALA A 52 2.74 -20.44 9.12
C ALA A 52 1.45 -21.26 8.94
N LEU A 53 0.38 -20.92 9.64
CA LEU A 53 -0.92 -21.57 9.49
C LEU A 53 -1.46 -21.39 8.08
N ALA A 54 -1.44 -20.16 7.55
CA ALA A 54 -1.88 -19.87 6.20
C ALA A 54 -1.09 -20.66 5.14
N LEU A 55 0.22 -20.77 5.30
CA LEU A 55 1.08 -21.58 4.42
C LEU A 55 0.79 -23.07 4.50
N ALA A 56 0.46 -23.57 5.70
CA ALA A 56 0.21 -25.01 5.92
C ALA A 56 -1.18 -25.45 5.46
N THR A 57 -2.20 -24.63 5.70
CA THR A 57 -3.61 -24.98 5.49
C THR A 57 -4.25 -24.31 4.29
N GLY A 58 -3.67 -23.21 3.79
CA GLY A 58 -4.26 -22.32 2.80
C GLY A 58 -5.27 -21.33 3.39
N GLU A 59 -5.42 -21.29 4.72
CA GLU A 59 -6.41 -20.48 5.43
C GLU A 59 -5.76 -19.68 6.56
N ALA A 60 -6.27 -18.48 6.80
CA ALA A 60 -5.93 -17.66 7.96
C ALA A 60 -7.21 -17.09 8.55
N THR A 61 -7.38 -17.26 9.87
CA THR A 61 -8.49 -16.64 10.60
C THR A 61 -8.06 -15.29 11.17
N MET A 62 -8.77 -14.24 10.80
CA MET A 62 -8.53 -12.89 11.31
C MET A 62 -9.87 -12.22 11.64
N PRO A 63 -9.92 -11.39 12.70
CA PRO A 63 -11.08 -10.53 12.91
C PRO A 63 -11.19 -9.54 11.75
N VAL A 64 -12.42 -9.19 11.37
CA VAL A 64 -12.68 -8.11 10.40
C VAL A 64 -12.57 -6.78 11.15
N PRO A 65 -11.53 -5.97 10.91
CA PRO A 65 -11.37 -4.70 11.60
C PRO A 65 -12.32 -3.64 11.05
N GLU A 66 -12.62 -2.62 11.86
CA GLU A 66 -13.21 -1.38 11.36
C GLU A 66 -12.22 -0.64 10.45
N SER A 67 -12.74 0.22 9.55
CA SER A 67 -11.93 1.07 8.68
C SER A 67 -11.87 2.51 9.20
N VAL A 68 -10.72 3.14 8.99
CA VAL A 68 -10.52 4.58 9.11
C VAL A 68 -10.13 5.13 7.76
N LYS A 69 -10.84 6.17 7.32
CA LYS A 69 -10.52 6.87 6.08
C LYS A 69 -9.52 7.99 6.34
N VAL A 70 -8.47 8.04 5.53
CA VAL A 70 -7.53 9.17 5.50
C VAL A 70 -7.55 9.79 4.12
N THR A 71 -7.74 11.10 4.04
CA THR A 71 -7.74 11.85 2.79
C THR A 71 -6.74 12.99 2.87
N PHE A 72 -5.95 13.16 1.81
CA PHE A 72 -5.00 14.25 1.67
C PHE A 72 -5.54 15.31 0.71
N THR A 73 -5.42 16.59 1.11
CA THR A 73 -5.80 17.76 0.31
C THR A 73 -4.65 18.75 0.27
N GLY A 74 -4.73 19.74 -0.62
CA GLY A 74 -3.67 20.74 -0.76
C GLY A 74 -2.41 20.20 -1.43
N SER A 75 -1.28 20.85 -1.23
CA SER A 75 0.01 20.54 -1.83
C SER A 75 1.12 20.58 -0.80
N MET A 76 2.01 19.61 -0.82
CA MET A 76 3.19 19.62 0.04
C MET A 76 4.16 20.71 -0.41
N ALA A 77 4.66 21.52 0.52
CA ALA A 77 5.67 22.53 0.24
C ALA A 77 7.01 21.88 -0.16
N ASP A 78 7.75 22.51 -1.09
CA ASP A 78 8.99 21.97 -1.66
C ASP A 78 10.10 21.68 -0.64
N HIS A 79 10.08 22.36 0.50
CA HIS A 79 11.08 22.20 1.56
C HIS A 79 10.71 21.14 2.60
N MET A 80 9.53 20.51 2.46
CA MET A 80 9.04 19.49 3.38
C MET A 80 9.41 18.09 2.92
N ASP A 81 9.78 17.24 3.86
CA ASP A 81 9.93 15.79 3.63
C ASP A 81 8.60 15.08 3.85
N PHE A 82 8.37 14.00 3.12
CA PHE A 82 7.14 13.24 3.29
C PHE A 82 6.98 12.67 4.72
N ARG A 83 8.05 12.50 5.46
CA ARG A 83 8.02 12.13 6.88
C ARG A 83 7.28 13.17 7.73
N ASP A 84 7.42 14.46 7.38
CA ASP A 84 6.71 15.53 8.09
C ASP A 84 5.19 15.39 7.92
N VAL A 85 4.72 14.97 6.73
CA VAL A 85 3.31 14.66 6.49
C VAL A 85 2.82 13.54 7.39
N VAL A 86 3.62 12.49 7.58
CA VAL A 86 3.28 11.37 8.48
C VAL A 86 3.12 11.84 9.92
N HIS A 87 4.08 12.61 10.42
CA HIS A 87 4.05 13.13 11.80
C HIS A 87 2.92 14.16 11.99
N ALA A 88 2.69 15.03 11.01
CA ALA A 88 1.56 15.96 11.01
C ALA A 88 0.22 15.22 11.07
N THR A 89 0.07 14.13 10.31
CA THR A 89 -1.12 13.28 10.37
C THR A 89 -1.34 12.70 11.76
N GLN A 90 -0.28 12.19 12.39
CA GLN A 90 -0.33 11.69 13.76
C GLN A 90 -0.76 12.78 14.75
N SER A 91 -0.13 13.95 14.66
CA SER A 91 -0.46 15.10 15.51
C SER A 91 -1.91 15.54 15.34
N GLN A 92 -2.38 15.64 14.09
CA GLN A 92 -3.75 16.03 13.77
C GLN A 92 -4.77 15.02 14.30
N MET A 93 -4.51 13.73 14.11
CA MET A 93 -5.34 12.66 14.63
C MET A 93 -5.49 12.75 16.15
N LEU A 94 -4.38 12.92 16.87
CA LEU A 94 -4.40 13.07 18.33
C LEU A 94 -5.13 14.35 18.76
N LYS A 95 -4.96 15.47 18.07
CA LYS A 95 -5.69 16.70 18.35
C LYS A 95 -7.20 16.57 18.12
N GLN A 96 -7.61 15.86 17.06
CA GLN A 96 -9.00 15.72 16.66
C GLN A 96 -9.76 14.72 17.52
N PHE A 97 -9.14 13.58 17.87
CA PHE A 97 -9.82 12.46 18.52
C PHE A 97 -9.35 12.21 19.96
N GLY A 98 -8.23 12.81 20.38
CA GLY A 98 -7.65 12.57 21.70
C GLY A 98 -7.00 11.19 21.86
N ASP A 99 -6.99 10.36 20.81
CA ASP A 99 -6.48 9.00 20.84
C ASP A 99 -5.95 8.58 19.45
N ASN A 100 -5.24 7.45 19.41
CA ASN A 100 -4.79 6.81 18.18
C ASN A 100 -5.93 6.00 17.53
N VAL A 101 -6.71 6.63 16.66
CA VAL A 101 -7.82 5.98 15.98
C VAL A 101 -7.40 4.93 14.96
N PHE A 102 -6.11 4.83 14.61
CA PHE A 102 -5.60 3.82 13.68
C PHE A 102 -5.38 2.46 14.33
N GLN A 103 -5.24 2.43 15.66
CA GLN A 103 -4.89 1.22 16.37
C GLN A 103 -5.89 0.08 16.12
N GLY A 104 -5.39 -1.02 15.59
CA GLY A 104 -6.17 -2.24 15.33
C GLY A 104 -7.14 -2.16 14.14
N ARG A 105 -7.14 -1.05 13.38
CA ARG A 105 -8.06 -0.81 12.26
C ARG A 105 -7.37 -0.94 10.90
N VAL A 106 -8.17 -1.03 9.84
CA VAL A 106 -7.72 -0.89 8.46
C VAL A 106 -7.69 0.60 8.11
N ILE A 107 -6.58 1.05 7.54
CA ILE A 107 -6.45 2.42 7.09
C ILE A 107 -6.67 2.47 5.58
N GLU A 108 -7.74 3.11 5.17
CA GLU A 108 -8.03 3.41 3.77
C GLU A 108 -7.43 4.77 3.41
N VAL A 109 -6.30 4.72 2.71
CA VAL A 109 -5.58 5.92 2.27
C VAL A 109 -6.14 6.35 0.93
N HIS A 110 -6.95 7.40 0.93
CA HIS A 110 -7.43 8.05 -0.29
C HIS A 110 -6.36 9.03 -0.77
N ILE A 111 -5.73 8.72 -1.90
CA ILE A 111 -4.53 9.40 -2.40
C ILE A 111 -4.72 10.92 -2.46
N GLY A 112 -5.88 11.38 -2.94
CA GLY A 112 -6.13 12.82 -3.09
C GLY A 112 -5.09 13.47 -4.00
N THR A 113 -4.32 14.40 -3.45
CA THR A 113 -3.27 15.14 -4.16
C THR A 113 -1.87 14.52 -4.06
N LEU A 114 -1.71 13.42 -3.31
CA LEU A 114 -0.42 12.73 -3.18
C LEU A 114 -0.02 12.04 -4.49
N LEU A 115 1.30 11.94 -4.70
CA LEU A 115 1.85 11.01 -5.69
C LEU A 115 1.61 9.56 -5.21
N ALA A 116 1.50 8.62 -6.16
CA ALA A 116 1.29 7.21 -5.83
C ALA A 116 2.36 6.66 -4.88
N ASP A 117 3.64 6.96 -5.11
CA ASP A 117 4.74 6.53 -4.24
C ASP A 117 4.62 7.12 -2.82
N GLN A 118 4.14 8.35 -2.67
CA GLN A 118 3.90 8.97 -1.36
C GLN A 118 2.77 8.27 -0.62
N ALA A 119 1.66 7.98 -1.30
CA ALA A 119 0.53 7.28 -0.71
C ALA A 119 0.92 5.86 -0.26
N PHE A 120 1.68 5.11 -1.06
CA PHE A 120 2.19 3.80 -0.65
C PHE A 120 3.19 3.90 0.51
N THR A 121 4.03 4.93 0.53
CA THR A 121 4.91 5.21 1.67
C THR A 121 4.09 5.50 2.93
N PHE A 122 2.97 6.23 2.81
CA PHE A 122 2.08 6.45 3.95
C PHE A 122 1.45 5.15 4.46
N THR A 123 1.01 4.24 3.56
CA THR A 123 0.49 2.93 3.99
C THR A 123 1.52 2.14 4.76
N ASP A 124 2.79 2.24 4.41
CA ASP A 124 3.89 1.62 5.16
C ASP A 124 3.98 2.16 6.60
N TRP A 125 3.97 3.48 6.76
CA TRP A 125 4.02 4.14 8.06
C TRP A 125 2.84 3.84 8.98
N THR A 126 1.71 3.35 8.46
CA THR A 126 0.57 2.94 9.29
C THR A 126 0.93 1.80 10.26
N ALA A 127 2.03 1.07 9.99
CA ALA A 127 2.57 0.07 10.90
C ALA A 127 2.96 0.68 12.25
N GLU A 128 3.69 1.80 12.21
CA GLU A 128 4.14 2.52 13.41
C GLU A 128 2.96 3.14 14.17
N MET A 129 1.86 3.40 13.49
CA MET A 129 0.61 3.87 14.08
C MET A 129 -0.26 2.74 14.63
N LYS A 130 0.27 1.50 14.70
CA LYS A 130 -0.41 0.29 15.18
C LYS A 130 -1.66 -0.11 14.39
N ALA A 131 -1.77 0.29 13.13
CA ALA A 131 -2.84 -0.17 12.26
C ALA A 131 -2.78 -1.69 12.08
N LYS A 132 -3.92 -2.35 11.86
CA LYS A 132 -3.97 -3.80 11.58
C LYS A 132 -3.63 -4.08 10.11
N ALA A 133 -4.12 -3.23 9.22
CA ALA A 133 -3.88 -3.28 7.78
C ALA A 133 -3.97 -1.90 7.17
N SER A 134 -3.59 -1.78 5.91
CA SER A 134 -3.86 -0.60 5.10
C SER A 134 -4.14 -0.96 3.66
N ILE A 135 -4.76 -0.04 2.96
CA ILE A 135 -5.00 -0.08 1.53
C ILE A 135 -4.89 1.33 0.96
N CYS A 136 -4.36 1.44 -0.24
CA CYS A 136 -4.34 2.67 -1.00
C CYS A 136 -5.51 2.69 -1.97
N ILE A 137 -6.40 3.67 -1.83
CA ILE A 137 -7.53 3.89 -2.73
C ILE A 137 -7.13 4.97 -3.74
N SER A 138 -7.06 4.58 -5.00
CA SER A 138 -6.63 5.45 -6.09
C SER A 138 -7.65 5.48 -7.22
N GLU A 139 -7.61 6.55 -8.00
CA GLU A 139 -8.33 6.59 -9.28
C GLU A 139 -7.66 5.69 -10.32
N ASP A 140 -8.41 5.30 -11.34
CA ASP A 140 -7.94 4.47 -12.46
C ASP A 140 -6.64 5.00 -13.07
N ALA A 141 -6.55 6.30 -13.30
CA ALA A 141 -5.38 6.94 -13.91
C ALA A 141 -4.12 6.77 -13.04
N THR A 142 -4.24 6.99 -11.73
CA THR A 142 -3.14 6.88 -10.76
C THR A 142 -2.68 5.43 -10.61
N LEU A 143 -3.61 4.48 -10.59
CA LEU A 143 -3.26 3.07 -10.53
C LEU A 143 -2.53 2.62 -11.82
N ILE A 144 -3.00 3.06 -13.00
CA ILE A 144 -2.31 2.80 -14.28
C ILE A 144 -0.88 3.35 -14.25
N GLU A 145 -0.70 4.59 -13.80
CA GLU A 145 0.63 5.20 -13.70
C GLU A 145 1.56 4.38 -12.78
N SER A 146 1.07 3.99 -11.60
CA SER A 146 1.82 3.14 -10.66
C SER A 146 2.22 1.79 -11.28
N LEU A 147 1.33 1.16 -12.06
CA LEU A 147 1.61 -0.09 -12.75
C LEU A 147 2.61 0.09 -13.90
N GLU A 148 2.56 1.18 -14.64
CA GLU A 148 3.56 1.49 -15.68
C GLU A 148 4.95 1.74 -15.07
N ILE A 149 5.02 2.42 -13.93
CA ILE A 149 6.28 2.60 -13.18
C ILE A 149 6.83 1.24 -12.72
N ALA A 150 6.00 0.37 -12.15
CA ALA A 150 6.40 -0.97 -11.73
C ALA A 150 6.94 -1.80 -12.92
N LYS A 151 6.24 -1.78 -14.07
CA LYS A 151 6.72 -2.42 -15.31
C LYS A 151 8.09 -1.91 -15.74
N HIS A 152 8.27 -0.59 -15.73
CA HIS A 152 9.55 0.01 -16.11
C HIS A 152 10.69 -0.43 -15.18
N ARG A 153 10.45 -0.48 -13.87
CA ARG A 153 11.43 -0.99 -12.89
C ARG A 153 11.78 -2.45 -13.15
N ILE A 154 10.77 -3.30 -13.37
CA ILE A 154 10.96 -4.72 -13.69
C ILE A 154 11.76 -4.86 -15.00
N GLN A 155 11.48 -4.07 -16.02
CA GLN A 155 12.23 -4.09 -17.26
C GLN A 155 13.71 -3.72 -17.06
N ILE A 156 14.00 -2.71 -16.23
CA ILE A 156 15.38 -2.37 -15.85
C ILE A 156 16.09 -3.55 -15.18
N MET A 157 15.40 -4.31 -14.33
CA MET A 157 15.97 -5.50 -13.68
C MET A 157 16.34 -6.57 -14.71
N ILE A 158 15.47 -6.83 -15.70
CA ILE A 158 15.72 -7.75 -16.81
C ILE A 158 16.94 -7.27 -17.61
N ASP A 159 16.96 -6.02 -18.04
CA ASP A 159 18.00 -5.45 -18.89
C ASP A 159 19.39 -5.47 -18.21
N LYS A 160 19.41 -5.39 -16.89
CA LYS A 160 20.63 -5.46 -16.07
C LYS A 160 21.03 -6.88 -15.65
N GLY A 161 20.22 -7.89 -15.96
CA GLY A 161 20.43 -9.26 -15.52
C GLY A 161 20.48 -9.41 -14.00
N MET A 162 19.64 -8.63 -13.28
CA MET A 162 19.67 -8.58 -11.81
C MET A 162 19.01 -9.80 -11.16
N GLU A 163 18.21 -10.53 -11.90
CA GLU A 163 17.48 -11.73 -11.45
C GLU A 163 17.87 -12.95 -12.29
N ASN A 164 17.94 -14.11 -11.65
CA ASN A 164 18.17 -15.37 -12.33
C ASN A 164 16.90 -15.96 -12.99
N ASP A 165 15.74 -15.36 -12.78
CA ASP A 165 14.45 -15.83 -13.29
C ASP A 165 13.78 -14.78 -14.19
N ASP A 166 14.33 -14.60 -15.38
CA ASP A 166 13.75 -13.73 -16.41
C ASP A 166 12.30 -14.10 -16.76
N LEU A 167 11.94 -15.39 -16.67
CA LEU A 167 10.58 -15.85 -16.98
C LEU A 167 9.57 -15.26 -15.99
N MET A 168 9.92 -15.21 -14.72
CA MET A 168 9.05 -14.64 -13.71
C MET A 168 8.88 -13.13 -13.89
N LEU A 169 9.97 -12.40 -14.14
CA LEU A 169 9.92 -10.96 -14.39
C LEU A 169 9.05 -10.62 -15.61
N HIS A 170 9.19 -11.37 -16.70
CA HIS A 170 8.31 -11.22 -17.87
C HIS A 170 6.84 -11.53 -17.56
N ARG A 171 6.58 -12.52 -16.71
CA ARG A 171 5.21 -12.82 -16.24
C ARG A 171 4.61 -11.67 -15.46
N LEU A 172 5.38 -11.02 -14.57
CA LEU A 172 4.93 -9.85 -13.81
C LEU A 172 4.59 -8.68 -14.73
N ILE A 173 5.41 -8.42 -15.74
CA ILE A 173 5.10 -7.42 -16.78
C ILE A 173 3.77 -7.75 -17.47
N GLY A 174 3.58 -8.98 -17.93
CA GLY A 174 2.34 -9.41 -18.56
C GLY A 174 1.11 -9.30 -17.65
N MET A 175 1.25 -9.57 -16.36
CA MET A 175 0.18 -9.37 -15.36
C MET A 175 -0.16 -7.89 -15.21
N ALA A 176 0.83 -7.01 -15.12
CA ALA A 176 0.61 -5.56 -15.04
C ALA A 176 -0.07 -5.03 -16.31
N GLU A 177 0.36 -5.46 -17.49
CA GLU A 177 -0.26 -5.09 -18.76
C GLU A 177 -1.72 -5.52 -18.84
N LYS A 178 -2.01 -6.76 -18.42
CA LYS A 178 -3.38 -7.26 -18.34
C LYS A 178 -4.22 -6.41 -17.39
N ARG A 179 -3.68 -6.06 -16.20
CA ARG A 179 -4.41 -5.22 -15.25
C ARG A 179 -4.68 -3.83 -15.80
N ILE A 180 -3.70 -3.20 -16.45
CA ILE A 180 -3.87 -1.90 -17.12
C ILE A 180 -4.96 -1.98 -18.20
N ALA A 181 -4.96 -3.05 -19.01
CA ALA A 181 -5.99 -3.24 -20.04
C ALA A 181 -7.40 -3.37 -19.43
N GLN A 182 -7.55 -4.10 -18.33
CA GLN A 182 -8.82 -4.25 -17.61
C GLN A 182 -9.34 -2.93 -17.06
N ILE A 183 -8.45 -2.08 -16.51
CA ILE A 183 -8.83 -0.74 -16.05
C ILE A 183 -9.27 0.12 -17.24
N ARG A 184 -8.46 0.18 -18.29
CA ARG A 184 -8.76 1.01 -19.49
C ARG A 184 -10.05 0.62 -20.20
N SER A 185 -10.41 -0.67 -20.18
CA SER A 185 -11.66 -1.16 -20.77
C SER A 185 -12.88 -0.98 -19.86
N GLY A 186 -12.68 -0.65 -18.59
CA GLY A 186 -13.74 -0.62 -17.58
C GLY A 186 -14.22 -2.02 -17.12
N GLU A 187 -13.55 -3.09 -17.57
CA GLU A 187 -13.86 -4.47 -17.13
C GLU A 187 -13.67 -4.66 -15.63
N LYS A 188 -12.56 -4.12 -15.10
CA LYS A 188 -12.24 -4.15 -13.69
C LYS A 188 -11.58 -2.82 -13.31
N PRO A 189 -12.35 -1.80 -12.90
CA PRO A 189 -11.79 -0.51 -12.48
C PRO A 189 -10.89 -0.65 -11.24
N ALA A 190 -10.20 0.41 -10.86
CA ALA A 190 -9.50 0.47 -9.58
C ALA A 190 -10.46 0.23 -8.42
N LEU A 191 -9.94 -0.35 -7.32
CA LEU A 191 -10.75 -0.59 -6.15
C LEU A 191 -11.25 0.74 -5.57
N ALA A 192 -12.54 0.82 -5.34
CA ALA A 192 -13.21 1.95 -4.71
C ALA A 192 -14.02 1.49 -3.50
N PRO A 193 -14.23 2.35 -2.50
CA PRO A 193 -15.09 2.03 -1.38
C PRO A 193 -16.55 1.90 -1.85
N ASP A 194 -17.32 1.12 -1.12
CA ASP A 194 -18.77 1.04 -1.34
C ASP A 194 -19.43 2.41 -1.14
N ALA A 195 -20.49 2.68 -1.91
CA ALA A 195 -21.21 3.95 -1.84
C ALA A 195 -21.78 4.28 -0.45
N ASN A 196 -21.98 3.26 0.38
CA ASN A 196 -22.46 3.34 1.76
C ASN A 196 -21.42 2.90 2.79
N ALA A 197 -20.14 2.95 2.44
CA ALA A 197 -19.05 2.62 3.35
C ALA A 197 -19.14 3.42 4.65
N ARG A 198 -18.91 2.75 5.77
CA ARG A 198 -18.93 3.37 7.11
C ARG A 198 -17.53 3.29 7.69
N TYR A 199 -17.08 4.41 8.22
CA TYR A 199 -15.78 4.54 8.84
C TYR A 199 -15.93 4.79 10.35
N ALA A 200 -15.03 4.18 11.13
CA ALA A 200 -14.93 4.47 12.57
C ALA A 200 -14.42 5.90 12.82
N ALA A 201 -13.61 6.43 11.90
CA ALA A 201 -13.16 7.81 11.90
C ALA A 201 -12.79 8.23 10.47
N GLU A 202 -12.87 9.54 10.20
CA GLU A 202 -12.37 10.15 8.97
C GLU A 202 -11.34 11.23 9.34
N VAL A 203 -10.15 11.13 8.80
CA VAL A 203 -9.03 12.06 9.03
C VAL A 203 -8.74 12.76 7.71
N VAL A 204 -8.85 14.08 7.69
CA VAL A 204 -8.47 14.89 6.54
C VAL A 204 -7.17 15.60 6.86
N VAL A 205 -6.15 15.38 6.06
CA VAL A 205 -4.84 16.01 6.18
C VAL A 205 -4.70 17.07 5.11
N ASP A 206 -4.70 18.31 5.51
CA ASP A 206 -4.48 19.45 4.61
C ASP A 206 -2.98 19.76 4.56
N LEU A 207 -2.37 19.44 3.41
CA LEU A 207 -0.93 19.61 3.19
C LEU A 207 -0.51 21.08 3.17
N ASP A 208 -1.40 21.99 2.79
CA ASP A 208 -1.12 23.43 2.80
C ASP A 208 -0.91 23.99 4.23
N LEU A 209 -1.37 23.26 5.24
CA LEU A 209 -1.22 23.63 6.64
C LEU A 209 0.04 23.03 7.31
N ILE A 210 0.83 22.27 6.56
CA ILE A 210 2.09 21.70 7.05
C ILE A 210 3.23 22.57 6.53
N ASP A 211 3.60 23.57 7.29
CA ASP A 211 4.55 24.63 6.92
C ASP A 211 5.90 24.54 7.66
N GLU A 212 5.98 23.72 8.70
CA GLU A 212 7.19 23.50 9.50
C GLU A 212 7.58 22.02 9.56
N PRO A 213 8.90 21.70 9.44
CA PRO A 213 9.38 20.34 9.62
C PRO A 213 9.00 19.80 10.99
N MET A 214 8.47 18.58 11.02
CA MET A 214 8.08 17.91 12.26
C MET A 214 9.26 17.10 12.80
N ILE A 215 9.71 17.44 14.00
CA ILE A 215 10.73 16.68 14.73
C ILE A 215 10.02 15.71 15.65
N ALA A 216 10.30 14.43 15.49
CA ALA A 216 9.80 13.37 16.35
C ALA A 216 10.72 13.13 17.54
#